data_153925359b3e9423ddf4efa077c3783d
#
_entry.id   153925359b3e9423ddf4efa077c3783d
#
_cell.length_a   1.000
_cell.length_b   1.000
_cell.length_c   1.000
_cell.angle_alpha   90.00
_cell.angle_beta   90.00
_cell.angle_gamma   90.00
#
_symmetry.space_group_name_H-M   'P 1'
#
loop_
_entity.id
_entity.type
_entity.pdbx_description
1 polymer ?
#
loop_
_entity_poly.entity_id
_entity_poly.type
_entity_poly.pdbx_seq_one_letter_code
_entity_poly.pdbx_strand_id
1 'polypeptide(L)'
;MKRKLGVVVFVAVFVMSTSAWATLILPGTETPLQTVLNNITVGGTSSVNVNTDQVAPDGRWMVTGSGNASATMIIEIAGYANINSFGVYNGSNFATLFTGPAVQGARASLFVFSNGDISIFQQYSGTLTNYSGFLTGNDFGFFMNSAGNTWFSEDSRNIDQGDHMVAFQGKGDTVMLPGAYTVAWTSDEYILAWEDLNIIGSDKDYNDMVVMVESVNPVPVPEPGTMLLLGSGLIGLAGWGRKKFRK
;
A
#
# COMPACT_ATOMS: atom_id res chain seq x y z
N MET A 1 -16.50 -49.02 -42.39
CA MET A 1 -15.97 -47.67 -42.06
C MET A 1 -16.46 -47.30 -40.63
N LYS A 2 -15.61 -47.36 -39.63
CA LYS A 2 -15.95 -46.96 -38.25
C LYS A 2 -15.52 -45.51 -38.04
N ARG A 3 -16.48 -44.58 -37.96
CA ARG A 3 -16.21 -43.18 -37.57
C ARG A 3 -15.87 -43.10 -36.09
N LYS A 4 -14.65 -42.73 -35.79
CA LYS A 4 -14.26 -42.37 -34.40
C LYS A 4 -14.81 -40.96 -34.08
N LEU A 5 -15.77 -40.93 -33.16
CA LEU A 5 -16.31 -39.71 -32.62
C LEU A 5 -15.28 -39.20 -31.59
N GLY A 6 -14.56 -38.14 -31.93
CA GLY A 6 -13.66 -37.47 -31.00
C GLY A 6 -14.48 -36.57 -30.05
N VAL A 7 -14.52 -36.92 -28.78
CA VAL A 7 -15.09 -36.05 -27.76
C VAL A 7 -14.08 -34.93 -27.44
N VAL A 8 -14.41 -33.71 -27.78
CA VAL A 8 -13.67 -32.51 -27.39
C VAL A 8 -14.24 -32.06 -26.05
N VAL A 9 -13.51 -32.32 -24.97
CA VAL A 9 -13.86 -31.79 -23.64
C VAL A 9 -13.40 -30.33 -23.58
N PHE A 10 -14.34 -29.40 -23.55
CA PHE A 10 -14.08 -28.00 -23.22
C PHE A 10 -14.00 -27.89 -21.70
N VAL A 11 -12.80 -27.72 -21.16
CA VAL A 11 -12.62 -27.30 -19.76
C VAL A 11 -12.75 -25.77 -19.75
N ALA A 12 -13.89 -25.27 -19.31
CA ALA A 12 -14.06 -23.86 -19.00
C ALA A 12 -13.41 -23.59 -17.65
N VAL A 13 -12.21 -23.00 -17.66
CA VAL A 13 -11.57 -22.48 -16.43
C VAL A 13 -12.22 -21.11 -16.16
N PHE A 14 -13.07 -21.06 -15.15
CA PHE A 14 -13.58 -19.81 -14.60
C PHE A 14 -12.44 -19.16 -13.79
N VAL A 15 -11.80 -18.16 -14.36
CA VAL A 15 -10.87 -17.30 -13.63
C VAL A 15 -11.69 -16.20 -13.01
N MET A 16 -11.91 -16.25 -11.70
CA MET A 16 -12.41 -15.11 -10.95
C MET A 16 -11.27 -14.08 -10.87
N SER A 17 -11.36 -13.02 -11.64
CA SER A 17 -10.56 -11.82 -11.39
C SER A 17 -11.09 -11.20 -10.11
N THR A 18 -10.32 -11.22 -9.04
CA THR A 18 -10.58 -10.39 -7.87
C THR A 18 -10.29 -8.96 -8.30
N SER A 19 -11.32 -8.19 -8.61
CA SER A 19 -11.19 -6.74 -8.68
C SER A 19 -10.82 -6.27 -7.28
N ALA A 20 -9.73 -5.52 -7.14
CA ALA A 20 -9.50 -4.77 -5.92
C ALA A 20 -10.65 -3.77 -5.79
N TRP A 21 -11.49 -3.95 -4.80
CA TRP A 21 -12.56 -3.00 -4.48
C TRP A 21 -11.98 -1.95 -3.57
N ALA A 22 -12.31 -0.68 -3.80
CA ALA A 22 -11.95 0.38 -2.87
C ALA A 22 -12.56 0.06 -1.50
N THR A 23 -11.74 0.18 -0.45
CA THR A 23 -12.20 -0.03 0.92
C THR A 23 -13.17 1.07 1.31
N LEU A 24 -14.27 0.70 1.95
CA LEU A 24 -15.27 1.67 2.39
C LEU A 24 -14.76 2.41 3.64
N ILE A 25 -14.49 3.70 3.47
CA ILE A 25 -14.15 4.60 4.58
C ILE A 25 -15.43 5.21 5.13
N LEU A 26 -15.64 5.03 6.43
CA LEU A 26 -16.81 5.56 7.13
C LEU A 26 -16.44 6.88 7.83
N PRO A 27 -17.40 7.81 8.00
CA PRO A 27 -17.19 8.94 8.89
C PRO A 27 -17.29 8.44 10.34
N GLY A 28 -16.14 8.29 11.01
CA GLY A 28 -16.08 7.97 12.43
C GLY A 28 -16.61 9.08 13.34
N THR A 29 -16.34 8.97 14.63
CA THR A 29 -16.66 10.01 15.63
C THR A 29 -15.60 11.10 15.70
N GLU A 30 -14.46 10.88 15.08
CA GLU A 30 -13.28 11.74 15.08
C GLU A 30 -13.23 12.62 13.81
N THR A 31 -12.07 13.21 13.52
CA THR A 31 -11.92 14.04 12.31
C THR A 31 -11.93 13.15 11.07
N PRO A 32 -12.92 13.24 10.18
CA PRO A 32 -12.98 12.39 8.99
C PRO A 32 -11.71 12.53 8.14
N LEU A 33 -11.23 11.41 7.55
CA LEU A 33 -10.00 11.38 6.76
C LEU A 33 -9.99 12.43 5.62
N GLN A 34 -11.13 12.64 4.93
CA GLN A 34 -11.21 13.71 3.92
C GLN A 34 -10.95 15.09 4.52
N THR A 35 -11.38 15.33 5.75
CA THR A 35 -11.13 16.59 6.44
C THR A 35 -9.65 16.71 6.80
N VAL A 36 -8.99 15.63 7.19
CA VAL A 36 -7.52 15.61 7.40
C VAL A 36 -6.80 16.03 6.12
N LEU A 37 -7.15 15.44 4.98
CA LEU A 37 -6.54 15.80 3.68
C LEU A 37 -6.82 17.27 3.30
N ASN A 38 -8.04 17.73 3.50
CA ASN A 38 -8.40 19.13 3.23
C ASN A 38 -7.63 20.11 4.13
N ASN A 39 -7.45 19.78 5.40
CA ASN A 39 -6.76 20.64 6.37
C ASN A 39 -5.27 20.82 6.05
N ILE A 40 -4.61 19.81 5.51
CA ILE A 40 -3.21 19.94 5.07
C ILE A 40 -3.08 20.56 3.69
N THR A 41 -4.14 20.59 2.87
CA THR A 41 -4.09 21.17 1.52
C THR A 41 -4.16 22.68 1.57
N VAL A 42 -3.21 23.35 0.94
CA VAL A 42 -3.21 24.80 0.79
C VAL A 42 -4.43 25.21 -0.05
N GLY A 43 -5.29 26.04 0.53
CA GLY A 43 -6.59 26.38 -0.06
C GLY A 43 -7.77 25.61 0.53
N GLY A 44 -7.51 24.63 1.41
CA GLY A 44 -8.54 23.98 2.24
C GLY A 44 -9.39 22.93 1.53
N THR A 45 -9.00 22.50 0.31
CA THR A 45 -9.71 21.45 -0.43
C THR A 45 -8.72 20.59 -1.19
N SER A 46 -8.65 19.31 -0.86
CA SER A 46 -7.82 18.35 -1.58
C SER A 46 -8.47 17.92 -2.89
N SER A 47 -7.67 17.78 -3.94
CA SER A 47 -8.11 17.14 -5.21
C SER A 47 -8.27 15.63 -5.08
N VAL A 48 -7.78 15.03 -4.00
CA VAL A 48 -7.92 13.61 -3.69
C VAL A 48 -9.20 13.36 -2.92
N ASN A 49 -10.02 12.43 -3.41
CA ASN A 49 -11.25 11.98 -2.76
C ASN A 49 -11.01 10.60 -2.13
N VAL A 50 -11.14 10.51 -0.82
CA VAL A 50 -10.84 9.29 -0.05
C VAL A 50 -11.70 8.08 -0.43
N ASN A 51 -12.88 8.28 -1.02
CA ASN A 51 -13.76 7.19 -1.41
C ASN A 51 -13.53 6.65 -2.84
N THR A 52 -12.84 7.41 -3.69
CA THR A 52 -12.71 7.06 -5.12
C THR A 52 -11.28 6.99 -5.62
N ASP A 53 -10.33 7.55 -4.90
CA ASP A 53 -8.96 7.73 -5.36
C ASP A 53 -7.94 6.81 -4.62
N GLN A 54 -8.44 5.75 -4.00
CA GLN A 54 -7.58 4.77 -3.35
C GLN A 54 -6.70 4.07 -4.37
N VAL A 55 -5.45 3.87 -4.01
CA VAL A 55 -4.47 3.12 -4.80
C VAL A 55 -4.64 1.63 -4.50
N ALA A 56 -4.66 0.81 -5.53
CA ALA A 56 -4.64 -0.63 -5.40
C ALA A 56 -3.85 -1.26 -6.56
N PRO A 57 -3.00 -2.26 -6.31
CA PRO A 57 -2.67 -2.81 -4.99
C PRO A 57 -1.73 -1.89 -4.19
N ASP A 58 -1.79 -1.93 -2.88
CA ASP A 58 -0.99 -1.12 -1.95
C ASP A 58 -0.31 -1.95 -0.84
N GLY A 59 -0.39 -3.28 -0.93
CA GLY A 59 0.22 -4.17 0.06
C GLY A 59 1.76 -4.17 0.04
N ARG A 60 2.39 -3.99 -1.13
CA ARG A 60 3.86 -4.02 -1.28
C ARG A 60 4.37 -2.78 -2.00
N TRP A 61 5.53 -2.33 -1.60
CA TRP A 61 6.13 -1.06 -2.02
C TRP A 61 7.61 -1.23 -2.37
N MET A 62 8.12 -0.36 -3.22
CA MET A 62 9.54 -0.26 -3.54
C MET A 62 9.99 1.20 -3.49
N VAL A 63 11.23 1.42 -3.10
CA VAL A 63 11.84 2.76 -3.21
C VAL A 63 12.13 3.06 -4.66
N THR A 64 11.84 4.30 -5.10
CA THR A 64 12.15 4.75 -6.44
C THR A 64 13.64 4.98 -6.65
N GLY A 65 14.08 5.27 -7.88
CA GLY A 65 15.45 5.20 -8.36
C GLY A 65 16.57 5.89 -7.57
N SER A 66 16.25 6.69 -6.54
CA SER A 66 17.27 7.31 -5.67
C SER A 66 17.80 6.39 -4.56
N GLY A 67 17.11 5.27 -4.28
CA GLY A 67 17.41 4.41 -3.14
C GLY A 67 17.02 4.99 -1.79
N ASN A 68 16.34 6.14 -1.76
CA ASN A 68 15.94 6.83 -0.54
C ASN A 68 14.45 7.12 -0.57
N ALA A 69 13.80 6.93 0.55
CA ALA A 69 12.43 7.35 0.79
C ALA A 69 12.36 8.15 2.09
N SER A 70 11.34 9.00 2.22
CA SER A 70 11.04 9.66 3.49
C SER A 70 9.61 9.42 3.93
N ALA A 71 9.37 9.50 5.22
CA ALA A 71 8.06 9.45 5.84
C ALA A 71 7.89 10.64 6.78
N THR A 72 6.73 11.26 6.73
CA THR A 72 6.34 12.36 7.64
C THR A 72 5.00 12.00 8.27
N MET A 73 4.94 11.94 9.60
CA MET A 73 3.68 11.74 10.33
C MET A 73 2.82 12.99 10.20
N ILE A 74 1.64 12.84 9.59
CA ILE A 74 0.69 13.94 9.42
C ILE A 74 -0.14 14.09 10.69
N ILE A 75 -0.78 13.02 11.12
CA ILE A 75 -1.63 13.00 12.30
C ILE A 75 -1.65 11.59 12.90
N GLU A 76 -1.87 11.51 14.20
CA GLU A 76 -2.21 10.30 14.92
C GLU A 76 -3.28 10.68 15.94
N ILE A 77 -4.51 10.13 15.77
CA ILE A 77 -5.68 10.47 16.58
C ILE A 77 -6.03 9.31 17.52
N ALA A 78 -5.54 8.12 17.25
CA ALA A 78 -5.88 6.88 17.94
C ALA A 78 -5.81 6.99 19.45
N GLY A 79 -6.70 6.30 20.13
CA GLY A 79 -6.66 6.11 21.59
C GLY A 79 -5.36 5.43 22.08
N TYR A 80 -4.61 4.81 21.17
CA TYR A 80 -3.34 4.13 21.40
C TYR A 80 -2.11 4.89 20.90
N ALA A 81 -2.24 6.15 20.50
CA ALA A 81 -1.19 6.98 19.91
C ALA A 81 0.18 6.90 20.64
N ASN A 82 0.17 6.87 21.98
CA ASN A 82 1.40 6.81 22.77
C ASN A 82 2.17 5.48 22.69
N ILE A 83 1.57 4.43 22.14
CA ILE A 83 2.16 3.08 22.05
C ILE A 83 2.22 2.56 20.63
N ASN A 84 1.52 3.18 19.69
CA ASN A 84 1.55 2.82 18.28
C ASN A 84 2.97 3.00 17.72
N SER A 85 3.36 2.13 16.81
CA SER A 85 4.60 2.30 16.06
C SER A 85 4.37 1.96 14.59
N PHE A 86 5.05 2.68 13.72
CA PHE A 86 4.96 2.53 12.28
C PHE A 86 6.33 2.22 11.68
N GLY A 87 6.36 1.37 10.65
CA GLY A 87 7.60 1.04 10.00
C GLY A 87 7.43 0.21 8.73
N VAL A 88 8.54 -0.39 8.31
CA VAL A 88 8.61 -1.26 7.13
C VAL A 88 8.96 -2.69 7.53
N TYR A 89 8.50 -3.65 6.74
CA TYR A 89 8.84 -5.05 6.93
C TYR A 89 9.18 -5.74 5.61
N ASN A 90 10.01 -6.80 5.69
CA ASN A 90 10.21 -7.76 4.62
C ASN A 90 10.34 -9.15 5.21
N GLY A 91 9.41 -10.05 4.88
CA GLY A 91 9.30 -11.37 5.51
C GLY A 91 9.07 -11.29 7.01
N SER A 92 10.04 -11.72 7.81
CA SER A 92 10.04 -11.64 9.28
C SER A 92 10.88 -10.49 9.84
N ASN A 93 11.52 -9.69 8.97
CA ASN A 93 12.31 -8.54 9.37
C ASN A 93 11.42 -7.31 9.54
N PHE A 94 11.63 -6.56 10.61
CA PHE A 94 10.89 -5.34 10.93
C PHE A 94 11.86 -4.19 11.22
N ALA A 95 11.55 -3.01 10.72
CA ALA A 95 12.33 -1.80 10.97
C ALA A 95 11.40 -0.61 11.21
N THR A 96 11.50 0.00 12.40
CA THR A 96 10.59 1.04 12.87
C THR A 96 11.01 2.42 12.37
N LEU A 97 10.09 3.14 11.75
CA LEU A 97 10.23 4.54 11.34
C LEU A 97 9.78 5.48 12.46
N PHE A 98 8.61 5.24 13.03
CA PHE A 98 8.07 6.02 14.16
C PHE A 98 7.76 5.10 15.32
N THR A 99 8.09 5.56 16.54
CA THR A 99 7.73 4.90 17.81
C THR A 99 6.65 5.71 18.51
N GLY A 100 5.94 5.13 19.48
CA GLY A 100 4.85 5.77 20.20
C GLY A 100 5.10 7.21 20.71
N PRO A 101 6.32 7.59 21.14
CA PRO A 101 6.64 8.97 21.50
C PRO A 101 6.77 9.94 20.31
N ALA A 102 6.77 9.45 19.06
CA ALA A 102 6.79 10.32 17.89
C ALA A 102 5.49 11.12 17.85
N VAL A 103 5.61 12.39 17.48
CA VAL A 103 4.49 13.31 17.42
C VAL A 103 4.23 13.76 16.01
N GLN A 104 3.09 14.38 15.78
CA GLN A 104 2.76 15.03 14.54
C GLN A 104 3.93 15.88 14.02
N GLY A 105 4.31 15.69 12.77
CA GLY A 105 5.49 16.30 12.14
C GLY A 105 6.80 15.53 12.34
N ALA A 106 6.80 14.39 13.05
CA ALA A 106 7.97 13.51 13.11
C ALA A 106 8.35 13.04 11.69
N ARG A 107 9.65 12.95 11.44
CA ARG A 107 10.19 12.52 10.14
C ARG A 107 11.18 11.39 10.30
N ALA A 108 11.17 10.49 9.34
CA ALA A 108 12.15 9.42 9.22
C ALA A 108 12.55 9.25 7.75
N SER A 109 13.81 8.88 7.51
CA SER A 109 14.32 8.55 6.19
C SER A 109 14.70 7.08 6.15
N LEU A 110 14.30 6.40 5.08
CA LEU A 110 14.67 5.02 4.76
C LEU A 110 15.68 5.05 3.61
N PHE A 111 16.83 4.43 3.81
CA PHE A 111 17.85 4.23 2.79
C PHE A 111 17.90 2.74 2.44
N VAL A 112 17.82 2.44 1.16
CA VAL A 112 17.86 1.07 0.63
C VAL A 112 19.14 0.90 -0.19
N PHE A 113 19.92 -0.13 0.14
CA PHE A 113 21.18 -0.45 -0.53
C PHE A 113 21.01 -1.63 -1.48
N SER A 114 21.83 -1.68 -2.52
CA SER A 114 21.75 -2.73 -3.56
C SER A 114 22.00 -4.16 -3.08
N ASN A 115 22.61 -4.30 -1.89
CA ASN A 115 22.88 -5.60 -1.24
C ASN A 115 21.72 -6.08 -0.35
N GLY A 116 20.60 -5.34 -0.30
CA GLY A 116 19.45 -5.65 0.55
C GLY A 116 19.54 -5.14 1.98
N ASP A 117 20.60 -4.42 2.34
CA ASP A 117 20.66 -3.71 3.61
C ASP A 117 19.77 -2.48 3.57
N ILE A 118 19.32 -2.04 4.74
CA ILE A 118 18.64 -0.75 4.90
C ILE A 118 19.22 0.03 6.07
N SER A 119 19.03 1.35 6.04
CA SER A 119 19.26 2.23 7.18
C SER A 119 18.04 3.11 7.41
N ILE A 120 17.68 3.34 8.66
CA ILE A 120 16.62 4.26 9.04
C ILE A 120 17.21 5.37 9.89
N PHE A 121 16.99 6.60 9.48
CA PHE A 121 17.32 7.78 10.24
C PHE A 121 16.03 8.45 10.75
N GLN A 122 15.80 8.36 12.06
CA GLN A 122 14.68 8.99 12.75
C GLN A 122 15.09 10.42 13.09
N GLN A 123 14.66 11.40 12.31
CA GLN A 123 15.08 12.81 12.48
C GLN A 123 14.60 13.39 13.80
N TYR A 124 13.41 12.98 14.27
CA TYR A 124 12.82 13.47 15.53
C TYR A 124 13.61 13.03 16.78
N SER A 125 14.35 11.94 16.72
CA SER A 125 15.19 11.43 17.83
C SER A 125 16.69 11.55 17.56
N GLY A 126 17.08 11.85 16.31
CA GLY A 126 18.49 11.84 15.87
C GLY A 126 19.09 10.44 15.79
N THR A 127 18.28 9.38 15.77
CA THR A 127 18.74 7.99 15.81
C THR A 127 18.93 7.43 14.41
N LEU A 128 20.10 6.84 14.14
CA LEU A 128 20.38 6.06 12.93
C LEU A 128 20.50 4.58 13.30
N THR A 129 19.71 3.74 12.64
CA THR A 129 19.75 2.28 12.81
C THR A 129 20.01 1.60 11.47
N ASN A 130 20.95 0.65 11.45
CA ASN A 130 21.30 -0.12 10.26
C ASN A 130 20.82 -1.57 10.40
N TYR A 131 20.28 -2.12 9.31
CA TYR A 131 19.77 -3.48 9.24
C TYR A 131 20.44 -4.19 8.06
N SER A 132 21.24 -5.22 8.33
CA SER A 132 21.90 -6.01 7.30
C SER A 132 21.00 -7.12 6.80
N GLY A 133 20.97 -7.35 5.46
CA GLY A 133 20.17 -8.40 4.84
C GLY A 133 18.67 -8.25 5.11
N PHE A 134 18.20 -7.03 5.25
CA PHE A 134 16.78 -6.76 5.58
C PHE A 134 15.84 -7.14 4.45
N LEU A 135 16.17 -6.76 3.22
CA LEU A 135 15.37 -7.03 2.04
C LEU A 135 15.77 -8.35 1.38
N THR A 136 14.76 -9.19 1.12
CA THR A 136 14.85 -10.31 0.19
C THR A 136 14.11 -9.89 -1.09
N GLY A 137 14.83 -9.38 -2.09
CA GLY A 137 14.24 -8.66 -3.22
C GLY A 137 14.34 -7.15 -3.04
N ASN A 138 13.52 -6.37 -3.79
CA ASN A 138 13.58 -4.91 -3.79
C ASN A 138 12.33 -4.27 -3.18
N ASP A 139 11.44 -5.07 -2.62
CA ASP A 139 10.14 -4.63 -2.12
C ASP A 139 9.99 -4.86 -0.62
N PHE A 140 9.13 -4.09 0.00
CA PHE A 140 8.79 -4.15 1.42
C PHE A 140 7.30 -3.85 1.59
N GLY A 141 6.76 -4.15 2.76
CA GLY A 141 5.45 -3.67 3.18
C GLY A 141 5.58 -2.68 4.32
N PHE A 142 4.51 -1.96 4.60
CA PHE A 142 4.37 -1.14 5.80
C PHE A 142 3.64 -1.90 6.89
N PHE A 143 3.95 -1.56 8.13
CA PHE A 143 3.23 -2.10 9.30
C PHE A 143 2.95 -1.01 10.32
N MET A 144 1.90 -1.24 11.08
CA MET A 144 1.59 -0.49 12.31
C MET A 144 1.39 -1.48 13.45
N ASN A 145 2.06 -1.23 14.59
CA ASN A 145 1.74 -1.95 15.83
C ASN A 145 0.78 -1.09 16.65
N SER A 146 -0.30 -1.66 17.10
CA SER A 146 -1.27 -1.03 18.01
C SER A 146 -1.93 -2.07 18.90
N ALA A 147 -2.19 -1.69 20.16
CA ALA A 147 -2.96 -2.48 21.13
C ALA A 147 -2.55 -3.97 21.23
N GLY A 148 -1.25 -4.26 21.03
CA GLY A 148 -0.70 -5.63 21.08
C GLY A 148 -0.83 -6.42 19.79
N ASN A 149 -1.35 -5.83 18.73
CA ASN A 149 -1.42 -6.41 17.38
C ASN A 149 -0.43 -5.73 16.44
N THR A 150 -0.10 -6.43 15.35
CA THR A 150 0.62 -5.87 14.20
C THR A 150 -0.31 -5.91 13.00
N TRP A 151 -0.56 -4.75 12.42
CA TRP A 151 -1.33 -4.58 11.20
C TRP A 151 -0.39 -4.34 10.04
N PHE A 152 -0.68 -4.94 8.90
CA PHE A 152 0.16 -4.94 7.72
C PHE A 152 -0.56 -4.29 6.55
N SER A 153 0.19 -3.65 5.67
CA SER A 153 -0.33 -3.20 4.38
C SER A 153 -0.78 -4.36 3.48
N GLU A 154 -0.30 -5.58 3.71
CA GLU A 154 -0.79 -6.79 3.03
C GLU A 154 -1.95 -7.39 3.84
N ASP A 155 -3.20 -7.30 3.35
CA ASP A 155 -4.41 -7.81 4.02
C ASP A 155 -4.30 -9.27 4.45
N SER A 156 -3.70 -10.11 3.61
CA SER A 156 -3.52 -11.54 3.87
C SER A 156 -2.63 -11.86 5.07
N ARG A 157 -1.87 -10.89 5.56
CA ARG A 157 -1.04 -11.01 6.77
C ARG A 157 -1.77 -10.60 8.04
N ASN A 158 -2.84 -9.83 7.91
CA ASN A 158 -3.63 -9.40 9.04
C ASN A 158 -4.40 -10.58 9.63
N ILE A 159 -4.47 -10.65 10.97
CA ILE A 159 -5.11 -11.76 11.69
C ILE A 159 -6.61 -11.87 11.36
N ASP A 160 -7.23 -10.75 11.03
CA ASP A 160 -8.63 -10.67 10.61
C ASP A 160 -8.81 -10.63 9.09
N GLN A 161 -7.69 -10.68 8.34
CA GLN A 161 -7.63 -10.56 6.89
C GLN A 161 -8.31 -9.30 6.34
N GLY A 162 -8.43 -8.29 7.20
CA GLY A 162 -8.96 -6.97 6.87
C GLY A 162 -7.91 -6.07 6.24
N ASP A 163 -8.39 -5.10 5.49
CA ASP A 163 -7.57 -4.01 4.99
C ASP A 163 -7.43 -2.97 6.10
N HIS A 164 -6.20 -2.80 6.61
CA HIS A 164 -5.87 -1.86 7.69
C HIS A 164 -5.14 -0.62 7.20
N MET A 165 -4.83 -0.56 5.91
CA MET A 165 -4.15 0.58 5.31
C MET A 165 -4.77 0.92 3.97
N VAL A 166 -5.16 2.16 3.79
CA VAL A 166 -5.53 2.70 2.49
C VAL A 166 -4.51 3.74 2.05
N ALA A 167 -4.16 3.72 0.77
CA ALA A 167 -3.17 4.61 0.19
C ALA A 167 -3.79 5.56 -0.83
N PHE A 168 -3.27 6.81 -0.87
CA PHE A 168 -3.69 7.84 -1.81
C PHE A 168 -2.49 8.45 -2.48
N GLN A 169 -2.47 8.42 -3.80
CA GLN A 169 -1.44 9.06 -4.62
C GLN A 169 -1.74 10.55 -4.79
N GLY A 170 -0.72 11.38 -4.75
CA GLY A 170 -0.86 12.81 -4.97
C GLY A 170 -1.31 13.16 -6.39
N LYS A 171 -2.06 14.25 -6.50
CA LYS A 171 -2.60 14.80 -7.76
C LYS A 171 -2.10 16.21 -8.07
N GLY A 172 -1.04 16.65 -7.40
CA GLY A 172 -0.42 17.96 -7.61
C GLY A 172 -0.89 19.03 -6.63
N ASP A 173 -1.61 18.68 -5.58
CA ASP A 173 -1.94 19.62 -4.51
C ASP A 173 -0.66 20.14 -3.85
N THR A 174 -0.69 21.38 -3.38
CA THR A 174 0.29 21.88 -2.44
C THR A 174 -0.22 21.60 -1.04
N VAL A 175 0.55 20.89 -0.23
CA VAL A 175 0.18 20.56 1.15
C VAL A 175 1.13 21.20 2.15
N MET A 176 0.57 21.65 3.27
CA MET A 176 1.32 22.15 4.42
C MET A 176 1.39 21.05 5.45
N LEU A 177 2.56 20.42 5.56
CA LEU A 177 2.79 19.37 6.54
C LEU A 177 3.06 19.95 7.93
N PRO A 178 2.84 19.18 8.99
CA PRO A 178 3.16 19.60 10.35
C PRO A 178 4.63 20.02 10.46
N GLY A 179 4.89 21.08 11.23
CA GLY A 179 6.21 21.74 11.27
C GLY A 179 6.33 22.92 10.29
N ALA A 180 5.22 23.34 9.66
CA ALA A 180 5.06 24.56 8.85
C ALA A 180 5.95 24.61 7.61
N TYR A 181 6.09 23.53 6.89
CA TYR A 181 6.68 23.50 5.56
C TYR A 181 5.68 23.00 4.53
N THR A 182 5.75 23.59 3.34
CA THR A 182 4.90 23.21 2.20
C THR A 182 5.67 22.34 1.23
N VAL A 183 4.98 21.31 0.72
CA VAL A 183 5.49 20.43 -0.33
C VAL A 183 4.41 20.26 -1.40
N ALA A 184 4.82 19.89 -2.61
CA ALA A 184 3.89 19.44 -3.62
C ALA A 184 3.55 17.96 -3.31
N TRP A 185 2.28 17.61 -3.32
CA TRP A 185 1.83 16.22 -3.22
C TRP A 185 1.57 15.71 -4.64
N THR A 186 2.66 15.26 -5.28
CA THR A 186 2.66 14.78 -6.66
C THR A 186 2.46 13.27 -6.73
N SER A 187 2.58 12.70 -7.94
CA SER A 187 2.44 11.25 -8.15
C SER A 187 3.53 10.38 -7.52
N ASP A 188 4.59 10.98 -6.99
CA ASP A 188 5.70 10.26 -6.33
C ASP A 188 5.58 10.26 -4.81
N GLU A 189 4.51 10.89 -4.28
CA GLU A 189 4.18 10.93 -2.87
C GLU A 189 2.81 10.30 -2.62
N TYR A 190 2.73 9.57 -1.52
CA TYR A 190 1.52 8.87 -1.09
C TYR A 190 1.17 9.24 0.35
N ILE A 191 -0.11 9.31 0.63
CA ILE A 191 -0.64 9.32 2.00
C ILE A 191 -1.12 7.91 2.31
N LEU A 192 -0.61 7.34 3.40
CA LEU A 192 -1.00 6.07 3.98
C LEU A 192 -1.85 6.36 5.21
N ALA A 193 -3.05 5.86 5.23
CA ALA A 193 -4.03 6.07 6.29
C ALA A 193 -4.40 4.73 6.91
N TRP A 194 -4.36 4.63 8.24
CA TRP A 194 -4.40 3.38 8.99
C TRP A 194 -5.55 3.30 9.96
N GLU A 195 -6.02 2.07 10.14
CA GLU A 195 -6.96 1.63 11.17
C GLU A 195 -6.22 0.76 12.19
N ASP A 196 -6.25 1.15 13.47
CA ASP A 196 -5.43 0.56 14.52
C ASP A 196 -6.11 -0.57 15.29
N LEU A 197 -7.39 -0.80 15.07
CA LEU A 197 -8.19 -1.87 15.67
C LEU A 197 -8.61 -2.91 14.65
N ASN A 198 -9.03 -4.09 15.15
CA ASN A 198 -9.63 -5.12 14.30
C ASN A 198 -10.81 -4.56 13.49
N ILE A 199 -10.82 -4.79 12.18
CA ILE A 199 -11.78 -4.20 11.23
C ILE A 199 -13.26 -4.50 11.59
N ILE A 200 -13.54 -5.62 12.27
CA ILE A 200 -14.91 -5.96 12.68
C ILE A 200 -15.42 -5.02 13.78
N GLY A 201 -14.52 -4.55 14.64
CA GLY A 201 -14.85 -3.71 15.79
C GLY A 201 -14.48 -2.24 15.66
N SER A 202 -13.79 -1.87 14.57
CA SER A 202 -13.36 -0.50 14.31
C SER A 202 -14.46 0.35 13.67
N ASP A 203 -14.29 1.66 13.67
CA ASP A 203 -15.19 2.60 12.99
C ASP A 203 -14.85 2.78 11.51
N LYS A 204 -13.72 2.25 11.05
CA LYS A 204 -13.26 2.24 9.66
C LYS A 204 -13.12 3.63 9.05
N ASP A 205 -12.66 4.57 9.82
CA ASP A 205 -12.46 5.93 9.34
C ASP A 205 -11.01 6.22 8.89
N TYR A 206 -10.07 5.28 9.17
CA TYR A 206 -8.68 5.28 8.70
C TYR A 206 -7.92 6.57 9.06
N ASN A 207 -8.23 7.16 10.17
CA ASN A 207 -7.58 8.38 10.62
C ASN A 207 -6.69 8.18 11.86
N ASP A 208 -6.62 6.96 12.40
CA ASP A 208 -5.83 6.63 13.59
C ASP A 208 -4.35 6.99 13.44
N MET A 209 -3.79 6.71 12.27
CA MET A 209 -2.46 7.20 11.88
C MET A 209 -2.42 7.55 10.41
N VAL A 210 -2.03 8.76 10.08
CA VAL A 210 -1.88 9.23 8.70
C VAL A 210 -0.44 9.66 8.47
N VAL A 211 0.21 9.04 7.50
CA VAL A 211 1.63 9.23 7.18
C VAL A 211 1.77 9.58 5.70
N MET A 212 2.50 10.66 5.39
CA MET A 212 2.93 10.93 4.02
C MET A 212 4.28 10.25 3.78
N VAL A 213 4.38 9.50 2.69
CA VAL A 213 5.61 8.85 2.24
C VAL A 213 5.98 9.37 0.86
N GLU A 214 7.28 9.53 0.62
CA GLU A 214 7.85 10.08 -0.60
C GLU A 214 8.85 9.10 -1.21
N SER A 215 8.99 9.14 -2.53
CA SER A 215 9.97 8.35 -3.29
C SER A 215 9.77 6.84 -3.13
N VAL A 216 8.52 6.42 -3.03
CA VAL A 216 8.09 5.02 -3.05
C VAL A 216 7.01 4.82 -4.09
N ASN A 217 6.91 3.62 -4.62
CA ASN A 217 5.81 3.21 -5.50
C ASN A 217 5.25 1.86 -5.06
N PRO A 218 3.93 1.64 -5.18
CA PRO A 218 3.36 0.31 -4.99
C PRO A 218 3.92 -0.65 -6.06
N VAL A 219 4.17 -1.88 -5.63
CA VAL A 219 4.65 -2.93 -6.54
C VAL A 219 3.48 -3.44 -7.38
N PRO A 220 3.56 -3.36 -8.71
CA PRO A 220 2.51 -3.88 -9.56
C PRO A 220 2.32 -5.38 -9.33
N VAL A 221 1.10 -5.81 -9.01
CA VAL A 221 0.78 -7.24 -9.01
C VAL A 221 0.53 -7.67 -10.45
N PRO A 222 1.29 -8.65 -11.00
CA PRO A 222 0.98 -9.23 -12.28
C PRO A 222 -0.44 -9.80 -12.22
N GLU A 223 -1.36 -9.26 -13.00
CA GLU A 223 -2.76 -9.74 -13.02
C GLU A 223 -2.79 -11.19 -13.53
N PRO A 224 -3.02 -12.20 -12.66
CA PRO A 224 -3.00 -13.60 -13.07
C PRO A 224 -4.01 -13.91 -14.17
N GLY A 225 -5.15 -13.18 -14.16
CA GLY A 225 -6.23 -13.33 -15.13
C GLY A 225 -5.86 -12.85 -16.54
N THR A 226 -5.19 -11.71 -16.68
CA THR A 226 -4.82 -11.14 -17.98
C THR A 226 -3.78 -12.00 -18.68
N MET A 227 -2.77 -12.49 -17.97
CA MET A 227 -1.75 -13.41 -18.54
C MET A 227 -2.35 -14.75 -18.94
N LEU A 228 -3.25 -15.31 -18.13
CA LEU A 228 -3.94 -16.56 -18.46
C LEU A 228 -4.91 -16.38 -19.62
N LEU A 229 -5.65 -15.27 -19.67
CA LEU A 229 -6.57 -14.96 -20.79
C LEU A 229 -5.80 -14.73 -22.09
N LEU A 230 -4.70 -13.97 -22.04
CA LEU A 230 -3.83 -13.77 -23.20
C LEU A 230 -3.23 -15.11 -23.67
N GLY A 231 -2.68 -15.90 -22.76
CA GLY A 231 -2.11 -17.21 -23.06
C GLY A 231 -3.14 -18.18 -23.65
N SER A 232 -4.32 -18.28 -23.05
CA SER A 232 -5.42 -19.14 -23.54
C SER A 232 -6.00 -18.64 -24.87
N GLY A 233 -6.10 -17.32 -25.07
CA GLY A 233 -6.49 -16.68 -26.32
C GLY A 233 -5.53 -17.01 -27.47
N LEU A 234 -4.23 -16.91 -27.22
CA LEU A 234 -3.19 -17.26 -28.22
C LEU A 234 -3.21 -18.75 -28.59
N ILE A 235 -3.39 -19.65 -27.62
CA ILE A 235 -3.54 -21.09 -27.84
C ILE A 235 -4.80 -21.36 -28.69
N GLY A 236 -5.91 -20.70 -28.36
CA GLY A 236 -7.16 -20.80 -29.13
C GLY A 236 -7.02 -20.35 -30.58
N LEU A 237 -6.36 -19.21 -30.81
CA LEU A 237 -6.07 -18.69 -32.15
C LEU A 237 -5.14 -19.61 -32.94
N ALA A 238 -4.08 -20.14 -32.31
CA ALA A 238 -3.18 -21.09 -32.96
C ALA A 238 -3.87 -22.40 -33.34
N GLY A 239 -4.77 -22.89 -32.48
CA GLY A 239 -5.59 -24.08 -32.75
C GLY A 239 -6.56 -23.87 -33.91
N TRP A 240 -7.21 -22.71 -33.95
CA TRP A 240 -8.13 -22.34 -35.05
C TRP A 240 -7.39 -22.12 -36.39
N GLY A 241 -6.24 -21.44 -36.35
CA GLY A 241 -5.38 -21.23 -37.53
C GLY A 241 -4.92 -22.54 -38.16
N ARG A 242 -4.43 -23.50 -37.34
CA ARG A 242 -4.03 -24.84 -37.80
C ARG A 242 -5.16 -25.60 -38.53
N LYS A 243 -6.40 -25.45 -38.04
CA LYS A 243 -7.58 -26.11 -38.66
C LYS A 243 -7.95 -25.48 -40.01
N LYS A 244 -7.72 -24.18 -40.18
CA LYS A 244 -8.06 -23.44 -41.41
C LYS A 244 -7.02 -23.62 -42.52
N PHE A 245 -5.74 -23.78 -42.17
CA PHE A 245 -4.63 -23.92 -43.14
C PHE A 245 -4.23 -25.38 -43.49
N ARG A 246 -4.95 -26.35 -42.93
CA ARG A 246 -4.76 -27.79 -43.22
C ARG A 246 -5.79 -28.34 -44.24
N LYS A 247 -6.21 -27.51 -45.20
CA LYS A 247 -6.96 -27.95 -46.37
C LYS A 247 -6.04 -28.00 -47.59
#